data_98f8dad1a0341d6c04fc98e5a64391a2
#
_entry.id   98f8dad1a0341d6c04fc98e5a64391a2
#
_cell.length_a   1.000
_cell.length_b   1.000
_cell.length_c   1.000
_cell.angle_alpha   90.00
_cell.angle_beta   90.00
_cell.angle_gamma   90.00
#
_symmetry.space_group_name_H-M   'P 1'
#
loop_
_entity.id
_entity.type
_entity.pdbx_description
1 polymer ?
#
loop_
_entity_poly.entity_id
_entity_poly.type
_entity_poly.pdbx_seq_one_letter_code
_entity_poly.pdbx_strand_id
1 'polypeptide(L)'
;MARAALAHIPSGDPERGRLHEAAVLLERLLLQDIERGEDGTRLKQGVNPDRVVSVHDPQMRHGRKSERRRFDGHKAHLAVDPESRLITAVEVLAGNAADHERALRLVEQSEANAETVVEEVVGDCAYGDGNTRKTFAEAGRNLVAKVASRRGGAQFPKEDFLLDLESMSCACPAGQKTRKVVSISSGDRYGAPGTPLRAFRFDAAVCDGCPLRPKCVRARPGKGRLVMIHPQETLLQEARSFQKSEAFAPYRKLRQRPPSTGWRG
;
A
#
# COMPACT_ATOMS: atom_id res chain seq x y z
N MET A 1 -17.03 -30.76 -15.02
CA MET A 1 -16.36 -31.81 -15.85
C MET A 1 -15.10 -32.35 -15.19
N ALA A 2 -14.10 -31.53 -14.82
CA ALA A 2 -12.84 -32.03 -14.22
C ALA A 2 -13.03 -32.83 -12.92
N ARG A 3 -13.92 -32.43 -12.00
CA ARG A 3 -14.24 -33.19 -10.78
C ARG A 3 -14.96 -34.52 -11.06
N ALA A 4 -15.75 -34.61 -12.12
CA ALA A 4 -16.40 -35.86 -12.50
C ALA A 4 -15.40 -36.90 -13.06
N ALA A 5 -14.36 -36.44 -13.76
CA ALA A 5 -13.28 -37.30 -14.20
C ALA A 5 -12.47 -37.93 -13.03
N LEU A 6 -12.26 -37.13 -11.96
CA LEU A 6 -11.56 -37.59 -10.74
C LEU A 6 -12.31 -38.71 -9.99
N ALA A 7 -13.64 -38.78 -10.11
CA ALA A 7 -14.44 -39.81 -9.47
C ALA A 7 -14.17 -41.22 -10.02
N HIS A 8 -13.61 -41.31 -11.21
CA HIS A 8 -13.30 -42.60 -11.89
C HIS A 8 -11.87 -43.12 -11.58
N ILE A 9 -11.07 -42.34 -10.85
CA ILE A 9 -9.70 -42.68 -10.49
C ILE A 9 -9.69 -43.41 -9.14
N PRO A 10 -9.07 -44.63 -9.03
CA PRO A 10 -8.99 -45.37 -7.77
C PRO A 10 -8.38 -44.54 -6.64
N SER A 11 -8.84 -44.74 -5.41
CA SER A 11 -8.37 -43.96 -4.24
C SER A 11 -6.89 -44.17 -3.90
N GLY A 12 -6.30 -45.29 -4.34
CA GLY A 12 -4.90 -45.65 -4.13
C GLY A 12 -3.96 -45.26 -5.28
N ASP A 13 -4.46 -44.60 -6.33
CA ASP A 13 -3.62 -44.20 -7.46
C ASP A 13 -2.65 -43.10 -7.05
N PRO A 14 -1.32 -43.26 -7.21
CA PRO A 14 -0.33 -42.26 -6.85
C PRO A 14 -0.45 -40.94 -7.65
N GLU A 15 -1.03 -40.99 -8.84
CA GLU A 15 -1.28 -39.80 -9.68
C GLU A 15 -2.56 -39.04 -9.28
N ARG A 16 -3.42 -39.62 -8.43
CA ARG A 16 -4.71 -39.02 -8.04
C ARG A 16 -4.54 -37.63 -7.41
N GLY A 17 -3.49 -37.47 -6.60
CA GLY A 17 -3.17 -36.16 -5.96
C GLY A 17 -2.88 -35.09 -7.01
N ARG A 18 -1.99 -35.39 -7.95
CA ARG A 18 -1.62 -34.46 -9.04
C ARG A 18 -2.80 -34.13 -9.94
N LEU A 19 -3.62 -35.11 -10.28
CA LEU A 19 -4.83 -34.93 -11.10
C LEU A 19 -5.86 -34.09 -10.37
N HIS A 20 -5.98 -34.24 -9.05
CA HIS A 20 -6.85 -33.40 -8.24
C HIS A 20 -6.38 -31.94 -8.25
N GLU A 21 -5.09 -31.67 -8.02
CA GLU A 21 -4.51 -30.34 -8.06
C GLU A 21 -4.69 -29.68 -9.44
N ALA A 22 -4.45 -30.42 -10.51
CA ALA A 22 -4.65 -29.96 -11.88
C ALA A 22 -6.12 -29.63 -12.16
N ALA A 23 -7.06 -30.43 -11.67
CA ALA A 23 -8.49 -30.19 -11.82
C ALA A 23 -8.96 -28.95 -11.06
N VAL A 24 -8.46 -28.74 -9.84
CA VAL A 24 -8.74 -27.53 -9.04
C VAL A 24 -8.17 -26.28 -9.74
N LEU A 25 -6.95 -26.36 -10.26
CA LEU A 25 -6.33 -25.27 -11.00
C LEU A 25 -7.11 -24.95 -12.27
N LEU A 26 -7.51 -25.96 -13.03
CA LEU A 26 -8.33 -25.77 -14.23
C LEU A 26 -9.68 -25.11 -13.92
N GLU A 27 -10.37 -25.56 -12.86
CA GLU A 27 -11.62 -24.97 -12.42
C GLU A 27 -11.44 -23.48 -12.04
N ARG A 28 -10.35 -23.17 -11.33
CA ARG A 28 -9.99 -21.79 -10.98
C ARG A 28 -9.73 -20.93 -12.22
N LEU A 29 -8.98 -21.43 -13.19
CA LEU A 29 -8.69 -20.73 -14.45
C LEU A 29 -9.95 -20.44 -15.26
N LEU A 30 -10.88 -21.42 -15.34
CA LEU A 30 -12.14 -21.25 -16.06
C LEU A 30 -13.09 -20.22 -15.39
N LEU A 31 -13.02 -20.08 -14.07
CA LEU A 31 -13.96 -19.26 -13.30
C LEU A 31 -13.37 -17.91 -12.85
N GLN A 32 -12.05 -17.70 -12.96
CA GLN A 32 -11.41 -16.50 -12.38
C GLN A 32 -11.88 -15.18 -13.01
N ASP A 33 -12.22 -15.21 -14.29
CA ASP A 33 -12.61 -14.02 -15.05
C ASP A 33 -14.12 -13.94 -15.30
N ILE A 34 -14.90 -14.85 -14.68
CA ILE A 34 -16.33 -14.98 -14.89
C ILE A 34 -17.07 -14.70 -13.60
N GLU A 35 -18.15 -13.95 -13.67
CA GLU A 35 -19.14 -13.81 -12.61
C GLU A 35 -20.52 -14.26 -13.09
N ARG A 36 -21.26 -14.89 -12.19
CA ARG A 36 -22.65 -15.31 -12.43
C ARG A 36 -23.58 -14.28 -11.80
N GLY A 37 -24.38 -13.60 -12.60
CA GLY A 37 -25.44 -12.69 -12.16
C GLY A 37 -26.81 -13.29 -12.41
N GLU A 38 -27.84 -12.59 -12.00
CA GLU A 38 -29.26 -12.96 -12.26
C GLU A 38 -29.54 -13.06 -13.75
N ASP A 39 -28.93 -12.21 -14.56
CA ASP A 39 -29.07 -12.15 -16.02
C ASP A 39 -28.13 -13.13 -16.78
N GLY A 40 -27.47 -14.03 -16.08
CA GLY A 40 -26.53 -15.00 -16.66
C GLY A 40 -25.07 -14.78 -16.32
N THR A 41 -24.19 -15.36 -17.16
CA THR A 41 -22.74 -15.33 -16.97
C THR A 41 -22.11 -14.18 -17.74
N ARG A 42 -21.28 -13.38 -17.08
CA ARG A 42 -20.55 -12.25 -17.69
C ARG A 42 -19.08 -12.23 -17.27
N LEU A 43 -18.25 -11.52 -18.03
CA LEU A 43 -16.87 -11.28 -17.64
C LEU A 43 -16.80 -10.28 -16.48
N LYS A 44 -15.99 -10.58 -15.48
CA LYS A 44 -15.70 -9.66 -14.37
C LYS A 44 -15.09 -8.37 -14.89
N GLN A 45 -15.57 -7.26 -14.37
CA GLN A 45 -14.98 -5.95 -14.64
C GLN A 45 -13.77 -5.71 -13.72
N GLY A 46 -12.69 -5.13 -14.27
CA GLY A 46 -11.48 -4.80 -13.54
C GLY A 46 -10.46 -5.94 -13.47
N VAL A 47 -9.48 -5.78 -12.60
CA VAL A 47 -8.38 -6.75 -12.40
C VAL A 47 -8.68 -7.58 -11.16
N ASN A 48 -8.80 -8.89 -11.33
CA ASN A 48 -8.88 -9.82 -10.20
C ASN A 48 -7.47 -9.93 -9.55
N PRO A 49 -7.30 -9.52 -8.28
CA PRO A 49 -6.00 -9.57 -7.60
C PRO A 49 -5.47 -11.01 -7.44
N ASP A 50 -6.35 -11.99 -7.39
CA ASP A 50 -6.00 -13.41 -7.24
C ASP A 50 -5.88 -14.17 -8.55
N ARG A 51 -5.90 -13.46 -9.67
CA ARG A 51 -5.79 -14.08 -10.98
C ARG A 51 -4.52 -14.90 -11.10
N VAL A 52 -4.68 -16.16 -11.47
CA VAL A 52 -3.57 -17.04 -11.84
C VAL A 52 -3.09 -16.66 -13.23
N VAL A 53 -1.84 -16.24 -13.35
CA VAL A 53 -1.23 -15.79 -14.61
C VAL A 53 -0.34 -16.87 -15.24
N SER A 54 0.03 -17.89 -14.48
CA SER A 54 0.82 -19.04 -14.94
C SER A 54 0.29 -20.34 -14.37
N VAL A 55 0.19 -21.36 -15.19
CA VAL A 55 -0.16 -22.73 -14.76
C VAL A 55 1.04 -23.46 -14.14
N HIS A 56 2.27 -23.05 -14.49
CA HIS A 56 3.51 -23.61 -13.95
C HIS A 56 3.86 -23.04 -12.58
N ASP A 57 3.42 -21.82 -12.30
CA ASP A 57 3.57 -21.16 -11.02
C ASP A 57 2.24 -20.46 -10.65
N PRO A 58 1.32 -21.18 -10.00
CA PRO A 58 0.02 -20.64 -9.61
C PRO A 58 0.08 -19.52 -8.54
N GLN A 59 1.24 -19.31 -7.91
CA GLN A 59 1.46 -18.24 -6.93
C GLN A 59 1.88 -16.94 -7.59
N MET A 60 2.36 -16.99 -8.84
CA MET A 60 2.69 -15.80 -9.61
C MET A 60 1.49 -14.88 -9.75
N ARG A 61 1.72 -13.58 -9.64
CA ARG A 61 0.68 -12.55 -9.77
C ARG A 61 1.08 -11.46 -10.74
N HIS A 62 0.07 -10.84 -11.32
CA HIS A 62 0.23 -9.66 -12.16
C HIS A 62 0.60 -8.45 -11.33
N GLY A 63 1.86 -8.06 -11.37
CA GLY A 63 2.44 -6.94 -10.64
C GLY A 63 2.57 -5.67 -11.48
N ARG A 64 2.82 -4.54 -10.77
CA ARG A 64 2.97 -3.23 -11.40
C ARG A 64 4.07 -2.45 -10.70
N LYS A 65 5.10 -2.09 -11.45
CA LYS A 65 6.18 -1.24 -10.95
C LYS A 65 5.92 0.26 -11.19
N SER A 66 5.21 0.59 -12.26
CA SER A 66 4.78 1.94 -12.60
C SER A 66 3.54 1.89 -13.49
N GLU A 67 2.99 3.03 -13.85
CA GLU A 67 1.84 3.11 -14.75
C GLU A 67 2.07 2.39 -16.09
N ARG A 68 3.31 2.44 -16.58
CA ARG A 68 3.72 1.85 -17.88
C ARG A 68 4.46 0.52 -17.75
N ARG A 69 4.90 0.13 -16.55
CA ARG A 69 5.73 -1.06 -16.35
C ARG A 69 4.99 -2.08 -15.50
N ARG A 70 4.45 -3.08 -16.19
CA ARG A 70 3.78 -4.24 -15.60
C ARG A 70 4.69 -5.46 -15.73
N PHE A 71 4.48 -6.45 -14.90
CA PHE A 71 5.19 -7.73 -14.93
C PHE A 71 4.32 -8.83 -14.34
N ASP A 72 4.58 -10.07 -14.69
CA ASP A 72 4.03 -11.26 -14.07
C ASP A 72 5.13 -11.94 -13.26
N GLY A 73 4.88 -12.24 -11.99
CA GLY A 73 5.91 -12.84 -11.15
C GLY A 73 5.76 -12.54 -9.67
N HIS A 74 6.90 -12.48 -9.02
CA HIS A 74 7.09 -12.24 -7.61
C HIS A 74 7.92 -10.98 -7.38
N LYS A 75 7.88 -10.46 -6.15
CA LYS A 75 8.77 -9.39 -5.68
C LYS A 75 9.77 -9.95 -4.68
N ALA A 76 11.05 -9.66 -4.87
CA ALA A 76 12.06 -9.88 -3.84
C ALA A 76 12.01 -8.72 -2.84
N HIS A 77 11.88 -9.04 -1.57
CA HIS A 77 11.90 -8.13 -0.44
C HIS A 77 13.19 -8.40 0.34
N LEU A 78 14.02 -7.39 0.51
CA LEU A 78 15.37 -7.54 1.05
C LEU A 78 15.57 -6.62 2.24
N ALA A 79 16.14 -7.15 3.33
CA ALA A 79 16.76 -6.36 4.39
C ALA A 79 18.27 -6.37 4.18
N VAL A 80 18.89 -5.21 4.31
CA VAL A 80 20.32 -5.01 4.09
C VAL A 80 20.89 -4.20 5.24
N ASP A 81 21.95 -4.67 5.85
CA ASP A 81 22.72 -3.89 6.80
C ASP A 81 23.49 -2.78 6.05
N PRO A 82 23.29 -1.50 6.41
CA PRO A 82 23.87 -0.38 5.67
C PRO A 82 25.38 -0.24 5.84
N GLU A 83 25.98 -0.81 6.90
CA GLU A 83 27.41 -0.74 7.18
C GLU A 83 28.18 -1.83 6.46
N SER A 84 27.85 -3.08 6.72
CA SER A 84 28.48 -4.24 6.08
C SER A 84 28.00 -4.45 4.64
N ARG A 85 26.82 -3.91 4.31
CA ARG A 85 26.13 -4.09 3.02
C ARG A 85 25.72 -5.55 2.75
N LEU A 86 25.64 -6.36 3.78
CA LEU A 86 25.17 -7.73 3.69
C LEU A 86 23.65 -7.77 3.65
N ILE A 87 23.12 -8.71 2.87
CA ILE A 87 21.69 -9.03 2.90
C ILE A 87 21.47 -9.89 4.14
N THR A 88 20.69 -9.37 5.09
CA THR A 88 20.41 -10.00 6.39
C THR A 88 19.11 -10.82 6.36
N ALA A 89 18.17 -10.46 5.50
CA ALA A 89 16.96 -11.25 5.28
C ALA A 89 16.42 -11.09 3.86
N VAL A 90 15.73 -12.13 3.39
CA VAL A 90 15.08 -12.16 2.06
C VAL A 90 13.69 -12.77 2.23
N GLU A 91 12.69 -12.12 1.66
CA GLU A 91 11.34 -12.67 1.54
C GLU A 91 10.83 -12.53 0.10
N VAL A 92 10.05 -13.51 -0.34
CA VAL A 92 9.40 -13.47 -1.65
C VAL A 92 7.92 -13.12 -1.45
N LEU A 93 7.48 -12.06 -2.09
CA LEU A 93 6.09 -11.59 -2.06
C LEU A 93 5.42 -11.84 -3.42
N ALA A 94 4.11 -11.94 -3.41
CA ALA A 94 3.32 -11.96 -4.64
C ALA A 94 3.57 -10.68 -5.47
N GLY A 95 3.56 -10.77 -6.80
CA GLY A 95 3.86 -9.65 -7.69
C GLY A 95 2.98 -8.41 -7.46
N ASN A 96 1.75 -8.60 -7.00
CA ASN A 96 0.80 -7.53 -6.67
C ASN A 96 0.77 -7.14 -5.19
N ALA A 97 1.55 -7.78 -4.33
CA ALA A 97 1.64 -7.40 -2.92
C ALA A 97 2.14 -5.96 -2.77
N ALA A 98 1.69 -5.26 -1.74
CA ALA A 98 2.22 -3.94 -1.41
C ALA A 98 3.68 -4.08 -0.90
N ASP A 99 4.54 -3.12 -1.23
CA ASP A 99 5.96 -3.23 -0.85
C ASP A 99 6.17 -3.22 0.66
N HIS A 100 5.28 -2.56 1.43
CA HIS A 100 5.30 -2.55 2.90
C HIS A 100 4.69 -3.81 3.53
N GLU A 101 4.04 -4.65 2.74
CA GLU A 101 3.48 -5.91 3.24
C GLU A 101 4.60 -6.78 3.80
N ARG A 102 4.40 -7.27 5.03
CA ARG A 102 5.37 -8.07 5.79
C ARG A 102 6.71 -7.37 6.10
N ALA A 103 6.79 -6.03 5.98
CA ALA A 103 8.02 -5.30 6.26
C ALA A 103 8.56 -5.54 7.68
N LEU A 104 7.70 -5.54 8.71
CA LEU A 104 8.11 -5.83 10.07
C LEU A 104 8.65 -7.27 10.22
N ARG A 105 7.98 -8.24 9.61
CA ARG A 105 8.42 -9.64 9.62
C ARG A 105 9.81 -9.81 8.98
N LEU A 106 10.10 -9.07 7.90
CA LEU A 106 11.43 -9.09 7.28
C LEU A 106 12.50 -8.56 8.24
N VAL A 107 12.17 -7.53 9.03
CA VAL A 107 13.07 -7.00 10.07
C VAL A 107 13.29 -8.02 11.18
N GLU A 108 12.24 -8.66 11.68
CA GLU A 108 12.32 -9.72 12.69
C GLU A 108 13.17 -10.91 12.21
N GLN A 109 13.04 -11.28 10.94
CA GLN A 109 13.89 -12.29 10.32
C GLN A 109 15.36 -11.83 10.23
N SER A 110 15.59 -10.56 9.91
CA SER A 110 16.91 -9.94 9.89
C SER A 110 17.57 -9.99 11.27
N GLU A 111 16.82 -9.67 12.33
CA GLU A 111 17.27 -9.74 13.72
C GLU A 111 17.67 -11.16 14.12
N ALA A 112 16.81 -12.14 13.78
CA ALA A 112 17.09 -13.54 14.07
C ALA A 112 18.35 -14.05 13.33
N ASN A 113 18.55 -13.63 12.08
CA ASN A 113 19.71 -14.05 11.28
C ASN A 113 21.02 -13.39 11.72
N ALA A 114 20.94 -12.15 12.21
CA ALA A 114 22.11 -11.36 12.62
C ALA A 114 22.37 -11.40 14.16
N GLU A 115 21.50 -12.10 14.92
CA GLU A 115 21.54 -12.19 16.39
C GLU A 115 21.64 -10.81 17.05
N THR A 116 20.92 -9.82 16.51
CA THR A 116 20.95 -8.44 16.97
C THR A 116 19.58 -7.79 16.90
N VAL A 117 19.37 -6.72 17.67
CA VAL A 117 18.12 -5.95 17.63
C VAL A 117 18.25 -4.81 16.64
N VAL A 118 17.27 -4.65 15.76
CA VAL A 118 17.18 -3.54 14.83
C VAL A 118 16.30 -2.43 15.41
N GLU A 119 16.92 -1.36 15.89
CA GLU A 119 16.21 -0.22 16.46
C GLU A 119 15.65 0.72 15.38
N GLU A 120 16.36 0.85 14.26
CA GLU A 120 16.02 1.77 13.19
C GLU A 120 16.02 1.09 11.81
N VAL A 121 14.98 1.35 11.04
CA VAL A 121 14.78 0.82 9.70
C VAL A 121 14.62 1.95 8.70
N VAL A 122 15.41 1.93 7.64
CA VAL A 122 15.35 2.92 6.55
C VAL A 122 14.67 2.31 5.33
N GLY A 123 13.52 2.88 4.93
CA GLY A 123 12.76 2.45 3.77
C GLY A 123 12.54 3.54 2.73
N ASP A 124 12.02 3.17 1.57
CA ASP A 124 11.56 4.13 0.58
C ASP A 124 10.15 4.66 0.90
N CYS A 125 9.59 5.49 0.03
CA CYS A 125 8.27 6.08 0.27
C CYS A 125 7.12 5.05 0.23
N ALA A 126 7.33 3.83 -0.25
CA ALA A 126 6.33 2.77 -0.22
C ALA A 126 6.07 2.27 1.22
N TYR A 127 7.06 2.42 2.10
CA TYR A 127 6.94 2.10 3.54
C TYR A 127 6.47 3.28 4.39
N GLY A 128 6.34 4.47 3.81
CA GLY A 128 6.07 5.72 4.53
C GLY A 128 4.61 5.97 4.88
N ASP A 129 3.71 5.02 4.70
CA ASP A 129 2.29 5.16 5.05
C ASP A 129 2.05 5.10 6.58
N GLY A 130 0.87 5.58 7.00
CA GLY A 130 0.57 5.72 8.42
C GLY A 130 0.40 4.39 9.15
N ASN A 131 -0.14 3.37 8.48
CA ASN A 131 -0.38 2.06 9.12
C ASN A 131 0.95 1.32 9.32
N THR A 132 1.84 1.35 8.33
CA THR A 132 3.19 0.79 8.45
C THR A 132 3.94 1.46 9.60
N ARG A 133 3.90 2.80 9.70
CA ARG A 133 4.51 3.52 10.83
C ARG A 133 3.94 3.11 12.18
N LYS A 134 2.63 2.94 12.28
CA LYS A 134 1.98 2.44 13.49
C LYS A 134 2.52 1.06 13.87
N THR A 135 2.56 0.12 12.92
CA THR A 135 3.05 -1.24 13.14
C THR A 135 4.50 -1.24 13.67
N PHE A 136 5.38 -0.42 13.09
CA PHE A 136 6.76 -0.30 13.54
C PHE A 136 6.87 0.35 14.93
N ALA A 137 6.11 1.42 15.18
CA ALA A 137 6.08 2.09 16.48
C ALA A 137 5.58 1.17 17.61
N GLU A 138 4.52 0.40 17.35
CA GLU A 138 3.99 -0.60 18.30
C GLU A 138 5.00 -1.73 18.58
N ALA A 139 5.87 -2.04 17.63
CA ALA A 139 6.97 -2.98 17.80
C ALA A 139 8.23 -2.35 18.43
N GLY A 140 8.18 -1.08 18.83
CA GLY A 140 9.32 -0.37 19.43
C GLY A 140 10.45 -0.06 18.47
N ARG A 141 10.19 0.02 17.17
CA ARG A 141 11.20 0.27 16.13
C ARG A 141 10.95 1.59 15.41
N ASN A 142 12.03 2.32 15.13
CA ASN A 142 11.97 3.58 14.39
C ASN A 142 11.96 3.31 12.87
N LEU A 143 10.89 3.75 12.19
CA LEU A 143 10.81 3.67 10.72
C LEU A 143 11.11 5.01 10.08
N VAL A 144 12.25 5.11 9.43
CA VAL A 144 12.68 6.28 8.65
C VAL A 144 12.34 6.04 7.16
N ALA A 145 11.21 6.57 6.75
CA ALA A 145 10.74 6.51 5.36
C ALA A 145 10.06 7.83 4.99
N LYS A 146 10.15 8.25 3.73
CA LYS A 146 9.44 9.46 3.29
C LYS A 146 7.95 9.22 3.24
N VAL A 147 7.17 10.19 3.71
CA VAL A 147 5.74 10.23 3.42
C VAL A 147 5.56 10.59 1.95
N ALA A 148 4.85 9.75 1.22
CA ALA A 148 4.56 10.01 -0.19
C ALA A 148 3.78 11.32 -0.35
N SER A 149 4.22 12.19 -1.27
CA SER A 149 3.53 13.43 -1.61
C SER A 149 2.80 13.27 -2.93
N ARG A 150 1.57 13.74 -3.00
CA ARG A 150 0.77 13.80 -4.22
C ARG A 150 0.91 15.12 -4.97
N ARG A 151 2.06 15.79 -4.87
CA ARG A 151 2.34 16.99 -5.64
C ARG A 151 2.40 16.67 -7.13
N GLY A 152 1.87 17.56 -7.95
CA GLY A 152 1.78 17.40 -9.41
C GLY A 152 0.37 17.16 -9.94
N GLY A 153 -0.64 17.05 -9.08
CA GLY A 153 -2.04 17.07 -9.48
C GLY A 153 -2.57 18.50 -9.73
N ALA A 154 -3.69 18.59 -10.45
CA ALA A 154 -4.35 19.86 -10.73
C ALA A 154 -4.92 20.58 -9.49
N GLN A 155 -4.92 19.91 -8.33
CA GLN A 155 -5.49 20.44 -7.09
C GLN A 155 -4.45 20.50 -5.98
N PHE A 156 -4.68 21.44 -5.03
CA PHE A 156 -3.90 21.51 -3.81
C PHE A 156 -3.87 20.17 -3.10
N PRO A 157 -2.68 19.58 -2.87
CA PRO A 157 -2.53 18.37 -2.07
C PRO A 157 -2.83 18.69 -0.60
N LYS A 158 -2.96 17.64 0.20
CA LYS A 158 -3.25 17.77 1.64
C LYS A 158 -2.16 18.56 2.38
N GLU A 159 -0.93 18.43 1.92
CA GLU A 159 0.25 19.07 2.49
C GLU A 159 0.23 20.61 2.44
N ASP A 160 -0.64 21.18 1.60
CA ASP A 160 -0.83 22.64 1.51
C ASP A 160 -1.86 23.15 2.53
N PHE A 161 -2.49 22.25 3.28
CA PHE A 161 -3.40 22.58 4.38
C PHE A 161 -2.69 22.41 5.71
N LEU A 162 -2.87 23.36 6.62
CA LEU A 162 -2.32 23.28 7.97
C LEU A 162 -3.35 22.58 8.87
N LEU A 163 -3.08 21.34 9.23
CA LEU A 163 -3.90 20.55 10.14
C LEU A 163 -3.31 20.64 11.54
N ASP A 164 -4.08 21.16 12.45
CA ASP A 164 -3.81 21.16 13.88
C ASP A 164 -4.73 20.13 14.54
N LEU A 165 -4.14 19.04 15.02
CA LEU A 165 -4.86 17.94 15.63
C LEU A 165 -5.17 18.19 17.10
N GLU A 166 -4.42 19.08 17.76
CA GLU A 166 -4.63 19.43 19.15
C GLU A 166 -5.85 20.35 19.28
N SER A 167 -5.90 21.44 18.53
CA SER A 167 -7.06 22.33 18.49
C SER A 167 -8.20 21.83 17.59
N MET A 168 -8.02 20.69 16.93
CA MET A 168 -8.94 20.14 15.92
C MET A 168 -9.35 21.17 14.89
N SER A 169 -8.36 21.82 14.29
CA SER A 169 -8.58 22.85 13.27
C SER A 169 -7.79 22.61 11.99
N CYS A 170 -8.27 23.15 10.88
CA CYS A 170 -7.60 23.07 9.60
C CYS A 170 -7.67 24.42 8.88
N ALA A 171 -6.51 24.92 8.44
CA ALA A 171 -6.42 26.12 7.60
C ALA A 171 -6.12 25.74 6.15
N CYS A 172 -6.82 26.36 5.20
CA CYS A 172 -6.62 26.14 3.76
C CYS A 172 -5.59 27.12 3.17
N PRO A 173 -5.09 26.90 1.93
CA PRO A 173 -4.15 27.80 1.26
C PRO A 173 -4.65 29.24 1.07
N ALA A 174 -5.96 29.47 1.11
CA ALA A 174 -6.56 30.83 1.10
C ALA A 174 -6.68 31.44 2.49
N GLY A 175 -6.10 30.84 3.54
CA GLY A 175 -6.13 31.35 4.91
C GLY A 175 -7.44 31.09 5.67
N GLN A 176 -8.45 30.47 5.05
CA GLN A 176 -9.70 30.14 5.73
C GLN A 176 -9.51 28.99 6.70
N LYS A 177 -10.12 29.06 7.88
CA LYS A 177 -10.02 28.03 8.93
C LYS A 177 -11.37 27.34 9.15
N THR A 178 -11.31 26.06 9.47
CA THR A 178 -12.48 25.27 9.88
C THR A 178 -12.13 24.40 11.07
N ARG A 179 -13.12 24.18 11.95
CA ARG A 179 -13.11 23.17 13.02
C ARG A 179 -14.18 22.09 12.80
N LYS A 180 -14.93 22.21 11.69
CA LYS A 180 -16.00 21.27 11.39
C LYS A 180 -15.40 19.95 10.91
N VAL A 181 -15.52 18.94 11.76
CA VAL A 181 -15.13 17.56 11.46
C VAL A 181 -16.38 16.77 11.11
N VAL A 182 -16.30 15.98 10.06
CA VAL A 182 -17.37 15.10 9.60
C VAL A 182 -16.86 13.68 9.44
N SER A 183 -17.74 12.72 9.68
CA SER A 183 -17.48 11.32 9.31
C SER A 183 -17.84 11.14 7.84
N ILE A 184 -16.99 10.41 7.13
CA ILE A 184 -17.21 10.05 5.74
C ILE A 184 -17.05 8.54 5.62
N SER A 185 -17.88 7.94 4.78
CA SER A 185 -17.71 6.52 4.44
C SER A 185 -16.37 6.35 3.70
N SER A 186 -15.49 5.53 4.23
CA SER A 186 -14.29 5.12 3.48
C SER A 186 -14.71 4.04 2.49
N GLY A 187 -14.48 4.27 1.20
CA GLY A 187 -14.15 3.13 0.36
C GLY A 187 -12.81 2.57 0.85
N ASP A 188 -12.42 1.38 0.39
CA ASP A 188 -11.28 0.54 0.81
C ASP A 188 -9.88 1.19 0.91
N ARG A 189 -9.78 2.51 0.89
CA ARG A 189 -8.49 3.24 0.78
C ARG A 189 -7.70 3.39 2.08
N TYR A 190 -8.31 3.33 3.25
CA TYR A 190 -7.64 3.73 4.51
C TYR A 190 -8.00 2.86 5.70
N GLY A 191 -8.54 1.68 5.52
CA GLY A 191 -8.93 0.78 6.60
C GLY A 191 -9.85 -0.33 6.12
N ALA A 192 -10.31 -1.17 7.03
CA ALA A 192 -11.31 -2.19 6.73
C ALA A 192 -12.57 -1.54 6.14
N PRO A 193 -13.24 -2.19 5.18
CA PRO A 193 -14.51 -1.70 4.63
C PRO A 193 -15.49 -1.32 5.74
N GLY A 194 -16.06 -0.12 5.65
CA GLY A 194 -17.02 0.36 6.64
C GLY A 194 -16.43 1.15 7.82
N THR A 195 -15.10 1.27 7.96
CA THR A 195 -14.49 2.13 8.99
C THR A 195 -14.75 3.61 8.66
N PRO A 196 -15.45 4.38 9.51
CA PRO A 196 -15.70 5.79 9.24
C PRO A 196 -14.39 6.57 9.33
N LEU A 197 -14.07 7.28 8.25
CA LEU A 197 -12.97 8.24 8.24
C LEU A 197 -13.44 9.61 8.68
N ARG A 198 -12.56 10.36 9.31
CA ARG A 198 -12.79 11.76 9.69
C ARG A 198 -12.21 12.71 8.64
N ALA A 199 -12.88 13.81 8.40
CA ALA A 199 -12.37 14.86 7.53
C ALA A 199 -12.77 16.24 8.06
N PHE A 200 -11.87 17.21 7.92
CA PHE A 200 -12.25 18.61 8.04
C PHE A 200 -13.10 19.01 6.83
N ARG A 201 -14.21 19.67 7.10
CA ARG A 201 -15.10 20.21 6.04
C ARG A 201 -15.07 21.73 6.08
N PHE A 202 -14.66 22.33 4.99
CA PHE A 202 -14.82 23.77 4.78
C PHE A 202 -16.24 24.08 4.33
N ASP A 203 -16.74 25.25 4.72
CA ASP A 203 -18.08 25.70 4.34
C ASP A 203 -18.19 25.89 2.81
N ALA A 204 -19.33 25.48 2.25
CA ALA A 204 -19.54 25.55 0.81
C ALA A 204 -19.59 27.02 0.31
N ALA A 205 -20.23 27.92 1.03
CA ALA A 205 -20.32 29.32 0.64
C ALA A 205 -18.94 29.98 0.62
N VAL A 206 -18.08 29.67 1.62
CA VAL A 206 -16.70 30.16 1.67
C VAL A 206 -15.88 29.61 0.50
N CYS A 207 -16.05 28.33 0.16
CA CYS A 207 -15.35 27.73 -0.96
C CYS A 207 -15.86 28.23 -2.32
N ASP A 208 -17.15 28.47 -2.46
CA ASP A 208 -17.77 28.92 -3.71
C ASP A 208 -17.33 30.36 -4.06
N GLY A 209 -17.17 31.24 -3.07
CA GLY A 209 -16.61 32.60 -3.24
C GLY A 209 -15.09 32.66 -3.33
N CYS A 210 -14.38 31.55 -3.22
CA CYS A 210 -12.93 31.54 -3.15
C CYS A 210 -12.26 31.59 -4.54
N PRO A 211 -11.34 32.54 -4.82
CA PRO A 211 -10.65 32.60 -6.12
C PRO A 211 -9.76 31.37 -6.40
N LEU A 212 -9.35 30.62 -5.37
CA LEU A 212 -8.57 29.41 -5.50
C LEU A 212 -9.43 28.14 -5.71
N ARG A 213 -10.76 28.28 -5.75
CA ARG A 213 -11.68 27.15 -5.91
C ARG A 213 -11.32 26.21 -7.07
N PRO A 214 -10.99 26.68 -8.29
CA PRO A 214 -10.66 25.79 -9.41
C PRO A 214 -9.48 24.85 -9.13
N LYS A 215 -8.51 25.30 -8.32
CA LYS A 215 -7.36 24.50 -7.86
C LYS A 215 -7.60 23.77 -6.54
N CYS A 216 -8.79 23.86 -5.95
CA CYS A 216 -9.05 23.32 -4.62
C CYS A 216 -10.19 22.30 -4.60
N VAL A 217 -11.31 22.57 -5.25
CA VAL A 217 -12.53 21.75 -5.17
C VAL A 217 -12.98 21.32 -6.55
N ARG A 218 -13.04 19.99 -6.79
CA ARG A 218 -13.57 19.42 -8.05
C ARG A 218 -15.09 19.35 -8.08
N ALA A 219 -15.70 19.28 -6.90
CA ALA A 219 -17.15 19.13 -6.79
C ALA A 219 -17.87 20.36 -7.33
N ARG A 220 -19.13 20.16 -7.74
CA ARG A 220 -20.04 21.24 -8.17
C ARG A 220 -20.17 22.31 -7.07
N PRO A 221 -20.57 23.56 -7.42
CA PRO A 221 -20.94 24.57 -6.44
C PRO A 221 -21.93 24.04 -5.39
N GLY A 222 -21.89 24.59 -4.18
CA GLY A 222 -22.64 24.06 -3.03
C GLY A 222 -21.89 22.92 -2.27
N LYS A 223 -20.65 22.61 -2.66
CA LYS A 223 -19.78 21.65 -1.95
C LYS A 223 -18.48 22.29 -1.53
N GLY A 224 -18.15 22.21 -0.24
CA GLY A 224 -16.87 22.67 0.31
C GLY A 224 -15.77 21.61 0.17
N ARG A 225 -14.52 22.05 0.40
CA ARG A 225 -13.36 21.15 0.46
C ARG A 225 -13.46 20.19 1.64
N LEU A 226 -13.12 18.96 1.41
CA LEU A 226 -12.86 17.95 2.45
C LEU A 226 -11.37 17.68 2.53
N VAL A 227 -10.83 17.69 3.73
CA VAL A 227 -9.44 17.34 4.02
C VAL A 227 -9.44 16.16 4.99
N MET A 228 -9.05 15.01 4.48
CA MET A 228 -9.06 13.74 5.20
C MET A 228 -8.08 13.75 6.36
N ILE A 229 -8.52 13.26 7.52
CA ILE A 229 -7.67 13.02 8.68
C ILE A 229 -7.34 11.53 8.67
N HIS A 230 -6.07 11.19 8.47
CA HIS A 230 -5.64 9.80 8.54
C HIS A 230 -5.73 9.30 9.99
N PRO A 231 -6.09 8.04 10.27
CA PRO A 231 -6.08 7.50 11.65
C PRO A 231 -4.73 7.69 12.35
N GLN A 232 -3.63 7.65 11.59
CA GLN A 232 -2.27 7.85 12.08
C GLN A 232 -1.71 9.22 11.62
N GLU A 233 -2.53 10.27 11.65
CA GLU A 233 -2.12 11.59 11.15
C GLU A 233 -0.96 12.19 11.94
N THR A 234 -0.91 11.96 13.25
CA THR A 234 0.20 12.42 14.11
C THR A 234 1.52 11.86 13.63
N LEU A 235 1.64 10.55 13.46
CA LEU A 235 2.86 9.91 12.94
C LEU A 235 3.26 10.42 11.54
N LEU A 236 2.26 10.71 10.71
CA LEU A 236 2.52 11.27 9.38
C LEU A 236 3.02 12.71 9.44
N GLN A 237 2.53 13.54 10.37
CA GLN A 237 3.00 14.91 10.57
C GLN A 237 4.41 14.94 11.13
N GLU A 238 4.71 14.13 12.12
CA GLU A 238 6.05 13.95 12.68
C GLU A 238 7.05 13.54 11.59
N ALA A 239 6.71 12.51 10.81
CA ALA A 239 7.55 12.06 9.72
C ALA A 239 7.74 13.13 8.62
N ARG A 240 6.71 13.95 8.31
CA ARG A 240 6.85 15.06 7.36
C ARG A 240 7.74 16.17 7.92
N SER A 241 7.67 16.45 9.20
CA SER A 241 8.56 17.41 9.87
C SER A 241 9.99 16.92 9.85
N PHE A 242 10.22 15.65 10.22
CA PHE A 242 11.53 15.04 10.20
C PHE A 242 12.15 15.04 8.80
N GLN A 243 11.41 14.64 7.77
CA GLN A 243 11.93 14.60 6.39
C GLN A 243 12.30 15.99 5.81
N LYS A 244 11.85 17.08 6.42
CA LYS A 244 12.21 18.46 6.05
C LYS A 244 13.41 18.99 6.84
N SER A 245 13.78 18.33 7.94
CA SER A 245 14.90 18.72 8.78
C SER A 245 16.25 18.33 8.18
N GLU A 246 17.33 18.94 8.64
CA GLU A 246 18.69 18.56 8.27
C GLU A 246 19.06 17.16 8.76
N ALA A 247 18.48 16.72 9.87
CA ALA A 247 18.67 15.38 10.41
C ALA A 247 18.26 14.26 9.45
N PHE A 248 17.43 14.55 8.44
CA PHE A 248 17.06 13.58 7.42
C PHE A 248 18.12 13.41 6.31
N ALA A 249 19.11 14.29 6.21
CA ALA A 249 20.10 14.27 5.11
C ALA A 249 20.91 12.96 5.01
N PRO A 250 21.39 12.33 6.11
CA PRO A 250 22.09 11.05 6.07
C PRO A 250 21.26 9.92 5.45
N TYR A 251 19.97 9.86 5.77
CA TYR A 251 19.06 8.79 5.31
C TYR A 251 18.81 8.82 3.79
N ARG A 252 18.90 9.98 3.16
CA ARG A 252 18.82 10.10 1.68
C ARG A 252 19.96 9.34 1.00
N LYS A 253 21.16 9.37 1.58
CA LYS A 253 22.35 8.68 1.06
C LYS A 253 22.30 7.18 1.31
N LEU A 254 21.87 6.74 2.51
CA LEU A 254 21.76 5.32 2.85
C LEU A 254 20.84 4.58 1.87
N ARG A 255 19.68 5.15 1.55
CA ARG A 255 18.73 4.55 0.62
C ARG A 255 19.26 4.35 -0.80
N GLN A 256 20.25 5.11 -1.20
CA GLN A 256 20.81 5.06 -2.57
C GLN A 256 21.99 4.08 -2.69
N ARG A 257 22.45 3.51 -1.59
CA ARG A 257 23.53 2.52 -1.60
C ARG A 257 22.96 1.15 -1.97
N PRO A 258 23.32 0.59 -3.13
CA PRO A 258 22.92 -0.78 -3.44
C PRO A 258 23.63 -1.76 -2.50
N PRO A 259 23.05 -2.94 -2.24
CA PRO A 259 23.78 -4.02 -1.58
C PRO A 259 25.06 -4.33 -2.34
N SER A 260 26.09 -4.80 -1.63
CA SER A 260 27.33 -5.23 -2.27
C SER A 260 27.05 -6.49 -3.08
N THR A 261 26.76 -6.34 -4.36
CA THR A 261 26.68 -7.48 -5.28
C THR A 261 28.11 -7.92 -5.58
N GLY A 262 28.60 -8.92 -4.85
CA GLY A 262 29.81 -9.64 -5.18
C GLY A 262 29.69 -10.56 -6.40
N TRP A 263 28.66 -10.37 -7.22
CA TRP A 263 28.43 -11.08 -8.46
C TRP A 263 28.79 -10.17 -9.63
N ARG A 264 30.07 -10.20 -9.99
CA ARG A 264 30.51 -9.93 -11.35
C ARG A 264 30.61 -11.32 -12.00
N GLY A 265 29.55 -11.74 -12.69
CA GLY A 265 29.61 -12.81 -13.64
C GLY A 265 29.69 -12.24 -15.01
#